data_58166892c6f35630711a8f0d1ae68860
#
_entry.id   58166892c6f35630711a8f0d1ae68860
#
_cell.length_a   1.000
_cell.length_b   1.000
_cell.length_c   1.000
_cell.angle_alpha   90.00
_cell.angle_beta   90.00
_cell.angle_gamma   90.00
#
_symmetry.space_group_name_H-M   'P 1'
#
loop_
_entity.id
_entity.type
_entity.pdbx_description
1 polymer ?
#
loop_
_entity_poly.entity_id
_entity_poly.type
_entity_poly.pdbx_seq_one_letter_code
_entity_poly.pdbx_strand_id
1 'polypeptide(L)'
;MTAKPATDVWTFADFHPGHSFGEMSITLDPDRLAKWDAIYGGGSKSDDTSRPLPRGLLVTCMMEAYLGLIQPRPPGNIHAGQSLNFGTGHVRLGDTVTLKATCRDKTERKGRGWVTFALTVTRGAETLLSGDVRSIWAK
;
A
#
# COMPACT_ATOMS: atom_id res chain seq x y z
N MET A 1 -13.31 12.54 -5.52
CA MET A 1 -13.31 11.16 -4.99
C MET A 1 -14.22 11.08 -3.79
N THR A 2 -15.04 10.08 -3.74
CA THR A 2 -16.00 9.91 -2.66
C THR A 2 -15.66 8.66 -1.86
N ALA A 3 -15.57 8.81 -0.55
CA ALA A 3 -15.51 7.67 0.35
C ALA A 3 -16.91 7.05 0.45
N LYS A 4 -16.98 5.74 0.56
CA LYS A 4 -18.24 5.07 0.80
C LYS A 4 -18.69 5.29 2.25
N PRO A 5 -20.01 5.33 2.52
CA PRO A 5 -20.49 5.35 3.88
C PRO A 5 -19.95 4.17 4.69
N ALA A 6 -19.77 4.37 5.99
CA ALA A 6 -19.18 3.34 6.86
C ALA A 6 -19.98 2.03 6.87
N THR A 7 -21.27 2.08 6.54
CA THR A 7 -22.13 0.89 6.51
C THR A 7 -22.12 0.17 5.17
N ASP A 8 -21.59 0.81 4.11
CA ASP A 8 -21.58 0.26 2.77
C ASP A 8 -20.19 -0.24 2.42
N VAL A 9 -20.06 -1.54 2.21
CA VAL A 9 -18.79 -2.10 1.78
C VAL A 9 -18.62 -1.93 0.28
N TRP A 10 -17.37 -1.88 -0.18
CA TRP A 10 -17.05 -1.93 -1.60
C TRP A 10 -17.43 -3.29 -2.16
N THR A 11 -18.19 -3.30 -3.25
CA THR A 11 -18.48 -4.52 -3.99
C THR A 11 -17.75 -4.50 -5.32
N PHE A 12 -17.64 -5.66 -5.96
CA PHE A 12 -16.98 -5.77 -7.26
C PHE A 12 -17.59 -4.79 -8.28
N ALA A 13 -18.91 -4.63 -8.25
CA ALA A 13 -19.60 -3.73 -9.18
C ALA A 13 -19.22 -2.25 -8.97
N ASP A 14 -18.81 -1.89 -7.76
CA ASP A 14 -18.48 -0.50 -7.43
C ASP A 14 -17.15 -0.04 -8.02
N PHE A 15 -16.25 -0.96 -8.33
CA PHE A 15 -14.92 -0.60 -8.80
C PHE A 15 -14.95 -0.21 -10.28
N HIS A 16 -14.22 0.85 -10.60
CA HIS A 16 -14.05 1.31 -11.97
C HIS A 16 -12.58 1.58 -12.24
N PRO A 17 -12.00 1.04 -13.33
CA PRO A 17 -10.62 1.34 -13.68
C PRO A 17 -10.38 2.84 -13.75
N GLY A 18 -9.29 3.29 -13.15
CA GLY A 18 -8.94 4.70 -13.05
C GLY A 18 -9.46 5.41 -11.81
N HIS A 19 -10.33 4.78 -11.01
CA HIS A 19 -10.83 5.40 -9.79
C HIS A 19 -9.71 5.54 -8.76
N SER A 20 -9.57 6.74 -8.18
CA SER A 20 -8.61 7.00 -7.12
C SER A 20 -9.26 6.83 -5.74
N PHE A 21 -8.58 6.10 -4.85
CA PHE A 21 -9.02 5.96 -3.46
C PHE A 21 -8.39 7.01 -2.55
N GLY A 22 -7.68 7.99 -3.13
CA GLY A 22 -7.04 9.05 -2.38
C GLY A 22 -5.60 8.74 -2.04
N GLU A 23 -5.09 9.48 -1.07
CA GLU A 23 -3.71 9.34 -0.66
C GLU A 23 -3.57 9.48 0.85
N MET A 24 -2.46 8.99 1.37
CA MET A 24 -2.09 9.16 2.77
C MET A 24 -0.59 9.34 2.86
N SER A 25 -0.13 9.88 3.99
CA SER A 25 1.30 10.06 4.24
C SER A 25 1.72 9.25 5.45
N ILE A 26 2.93 8.71 5.40
CA ILE A 26 3.54 7.98 6.51
C ILE A 26 4.93 8.56 6.73
N THR A 27 5.27 8.87 7.97
CA THR A 27 6.62 9.24 8.35
C THR A 27 7.34 8.01 8.87
N LEU A 28 8.53 7.78 8.34
CA LEU A 28 9.38 6.66 8.75
C LEU A 28 10.13 7.04 10.01
N ASP A 29 9.46 6.89 11.15
CA ASP A 29 9.93 7.34 12.44
C ASP A 29 10.69 6.24 13.20
N PRO A 30 11.35 6.58 14.32
CA PRO A 30 12.09 5.58 15.10
C PRO A 30 11.24 4.43 15.61
N ASP A 31 9.97 4.68 15.94
CA ASP A 31 9.08 3.64 16.43
C ASP A 31 8.79 2.59 15.36
N ARG A 32 8.54 3.03 14.14
CA ARG A 32 8.31 2.14 13.00
C ARG A 32 9.56 1.29 12.70
N LEU A 33 10.74 1.90 12.74
CA LEU A 33 11.99 1.17 12.52
C LEU A 33 12.25 0.18 13.65
N ALA A 34 11.95 0.54 14.89
CA ALA A 34 12.14 -0.36 16.03
C ALA A 34 11.25 -1.61 15.90
N LYS A 35 10.03 -1.46 15.42
CA LYS A 35 9.12 -2.59 15.17
C LYS A 35 9.65 -3.51 14.08
N TRP A 36 10.20 -2.93 13.03
CA TRP A 36 10.85 -3.71 11.96
C TRP A 36 12.05 -4.47 12.49
N ASP A 37 12.94 -3.80 13.23
CA ASP A 37 14.15 -4.41 13.75
C ASP A 37 13.84 -5.52 14.75
N ALA A 38 12.76 -5.39 15.51
CA ALA A 38 12.32 -6.42 16.45
C ALA A 38 11.97 -7.73 15.74
N ILE A 39 11.49 -7.65 14.50
CA ILE A 39 11.12 -8.82 13.71
C ILE A 39 12.31 -9.35 12.90
N TYR A 40 13.06 -8.47 12.28
CA TYR A 40 14.09 -8.84 11.30
C TYR A 40 15.52 -8.65 11.78
N GLY A 41 15.73 -8.06 12.97
CA GLY A 41 17.04 -7.95 13.58
C GLY A 41 17.96 -6.95 12.88
N GLY A 42 17.57 -5.72 12.74
CA GLY A 42 18.32 -4.73 11.98
C GLY A 42 19.67 -4.32 12.55
N GLY A 43 19.90 -4.43 13.83
CA GLY A 43 21.19 -4.21 14.46
C GLY A 43 21.72 -2.77 14.45
N SER A 44 21.03 -1.83 13.84
CA SER A 44 21.44 -0.43 13.82
C SER A 44 20.68 0.38 14.85
N LYS A 45 21.26 1.51 15.22
CA LYS A 45 20.60 2.43 16.11
C LYS A 45 19.40 3.05 15.42
N SER A 46 18.29 3.14 16.13
CA SER A 46 17.04 3.67 15.59
C SER A 46 17.05 5.17 15.35
N ASP A 47 18.11 5.86 15.73
CA ASP A 47 18.27 7.31 15.55
C ASP A 47 19.27 7.68 14.46
N ASP A 48 19.85 6.71 13.75
CA ASP A 48 20.80 6.98 12.69
C ASP A 48 20.08 7.41 11.41
N THR A 49 20.01 8.72 11.17
CA THR A 49 19.34 9.30 10.01
C THR A 49 20.15 9.17 8.71
N SER A 50 21.43 8.79 8.78
CA SER A 50 22.25 8.61 7.58
C SER A 50 22.10 7.24 6.94
N ARG A 51 21.58 6.29 7.66
CA ARG A 51 21.45 4.92 7.24
C ARG A 51 20.29 4.77 6.25
N PRO A 52 20.50 4.14 5.07
CA PRO A 52 19.39 3.74 4.24
C PRO A 52 18.53 2.69 4.96
N LEU A 53 17.22 2.87 4.93
CA LEU A 53 16.31 1.92 5.57
C LEU A 53 16.05 0.71 4.66
N PRO A 54 15.69 -0.43 5.23
CA PRO A 54 15.33 -1.60 4.44
C PRO A 54 14.17 -1.30 3.48
N ARG A 55 14.26 -1.77 2.24
CA ARG A 55 13.21 -1.55 1.25
C ARG A 55 11.88 -2.19 1.63
N GLY A 56 11.92 -3.25 2.42
CA GLY A 56 10.71 -3.89 2.92
C GLY A 56 9.83 -2.94 3.74
N LEU A 57 10.40 -1.90 4.36
CA LEU A 57 9.60 -0.89 5.04
C LEU A 57 8.67 -0.16 4.07
N LEU A 58 9.10 0.08 2.83
CA LEU A 58 8.23 0.68 1.82
C LEU A 58 7.07 -0.24 1.47
N VAL A 59 7.32 -1.54 1.43
CA VAL A 59 6.26 -2.53 1.18
C VAL A 59 5.23 -2.51 2.31
N THR A 60 5.67 -2.42 3.57
CA THR A 60 4.72 -2.31 4.69
C THR A 60 3.87 -1.05 4.58
N CYS A 61 4.48 0.07 4.17
CA CYS A 61 3.72 1.30 3.94
C CYS A 61 2.70 1.13 2.81
N MET A 62 3.10 0.48 1.72
CA MET A 62 2.21 0.21 0.60
C MET A 62 1.01 -0.63 1.04
N MET A 63 1.24 -1.64 1.87
CA MET A 63 0.16 -2.49 2.38
C MET A 63 -0.75 -1.75 3.36
N GLU A 64 -0.20 -0.86 4.18
CA GLU A 64 -1.03 0.00 5.03
C GLU A 64 -1.97 0.87 4.19
N ALA A 65 -1.47 1.43 3.09
CA ALA A 65 -2.30 2.23 2.19
C ALA A 65 -3.37 1.38 1.51
N TYR A 66 -3.01 0.19 1.05
CA TYR A 66 -3.96 -0.73 0.46
C TYR A 66 -5.10 -1.07 1.44
N LEU A 67 -4.75 -1.34 2.68
CA LEU A 67 -5.73 -1.68 3.70
C LEU A 67 -6.50 -0.46 4.22
N GLY A 68 -5.87 0.69 4.27
CA GLY A 68 -6.46 1.90 4.85
C GLY A 68 -7.29 2.74 3.89
N LEU A 69 -6.87 2.83 2.63
CA LEU A 69 -7.56 3.67 1.66
C LEU A 69 -8.77 2.99 1.01
N ILE A 70 -8.74 1.65 0.89
CA ILE A 70 -9.83 0.91 0.27
C ILE A 70 -10.69 0.32 1.37
N GLN A 71 -11.53 1.16 1.94
CA GLN A 71 -12.44 0.82 3.03
C GLN A 71 -13.81 1.45 2.79
N PRO A 72 -14.90 0.91 3.36
CA PRO A 72 -15.00 -0.37 4.09
C PRO A 72 -14.98 -1.59 3.15
N ARG A 73 -14.52 -2.71 3.66
CA ARG A 73 -14.36 -3.95 2.90
C ARG A 73 -15.30 -5.03 3.39
N PRO A 74 -15.80 -5.90 2.48
CA PRO A 74 -16.46 -7.12 2.94
C PRO A 74 -15.43 -8.10 3.53
N PRO A 75 -15.85 -8.97 4.45
CA PRO A 75 -14.99 -10.06 4.88
C PRO A 75 -14.81 -11.08 3.76
N GLY A 76 -13.70 -11.80 3.78
CA GLY A 76 -13.46 -12.91 2.86
C GLY A 76 -12.70 -12.56 1.59
N ASN A 77 -12.19 -11.35 1.45
CA ASN A 77 -11.33 -11.00 0.32
C ASN A 77 -10.03 -11.81 0.37
N ILE A 78 -9.53 -12.19 -0.78
CA ILE A 78 -8.30 -12.96 -0.90
C ILE A 78 -7.24 -12.10 -1.56
N HIS A 79 -6.08 -11.95 -0.91
CA HIS A 79 -4.90 -11.34 -1.51
C HIS A 79 -4.26 -12.38 -2.43
N ALA A 80 -4.52 -12.29 -3.73
CA ALA A 80 -4.16 -13.35 -4.65
C ALA A 80 -2.78 -13.18 -5.29
N GLY A 81 -2.25 -11.97 -5.29
CA GLY A 81 -0.93 -11.72 -5.86
C GLY A 81 -0.53 -10.27 -5.74
N GLN A 82 0.74 -10.03 -6.00
CA GLN A 82 1.27 -8.69 -5.94
C GLN A 82 2.53 -8.58 -6.77
N SER A 83 2.78 -7.41 -7.33
CA SER A 83 4.03 -7.09 -8.03
C SER A 83 4.64 -5.87 -7.39
N LEU A 84 5.95 -5.79 -7.39
CA LEU A 84 6.71 -4.70 -6.78
C LEU A 84 7.79 -4.23 -7.74
N ASN A 85 7.87 -2.92 -7.94
CA ASN A 85 8.92 -2.29 -8.72
C ASN A 85 9.55 -1.20 -7.86
N PHE A 86 10.76 -1.46 -7.39
CA PHE A 86 11.49 -0.48 -6.58
C PHE A 86 12.21 0.53 -7.47
N GLY A 87 12.15 1.80 -7.08
CA GLY A 87 12.98 2.83 -7.64
C GLY A 87 14.42 2.71 -7.13
N THR A 88 15.28 3.60 -7.58
CA THR A 88 16.70 3.60 -7.18
C THR A 88 16.96 4.39 -5.90
N GLY A 89 16.03 5.25 -5.48
CA GLY A 89 16.19 6.06 -4.29
C GLY A 89 16.11 5.25 -3.01
N HIS A 90 16.72 5.78 -1.97
CA HIS A 90 16.71 5.19 -0.63
C HIS A 90 15.94 6.10 0.32
N VAL A 91 15.20 5.50 1.24
CA VAL A 91 14.59 6.23 2.34
C VAL A 91 15.47 6.16 3.58
N ARG A 92 15.36 7.18 4.40
CA ARG A 92 16.08 7.29 5.66
C ARG A 92 15.12 7.63 6.77
N LEU A 93 15.58 7.42 7.98
CA LEU A 93 14.82 7.75 9.18
C LEU A 93 14.39 9.23 9.13
N GLY A 94 13.11 9.48 9.39
CA GLY A 94 12.53 10.82 9.36
C GLY A 94 11.90 11.20 8.03
N ASP A 95 12.13 10.45 6.97
CA ASP A 95 11.49 10.72 5.68
C ASP A 95 9.98 10.50 5.76
N THR A 96 9.23 11.34 5.06
CA THR A 96 7.80 11.19 4.90
C THR A 96 7.51 10.76 3.47
N VAL A 97 6.74 9.71 3.32
CA VAL A 97 6.34 9.20 2.01
C VAL A 97 4.83 9.37 1.82
N THR A 98 4.46 9.60 0.57
CA THR A 98 3.06 9.71 0.17
C THR A 98 2.65 8.44 -0.57
N LEU A 99 1.50 7.89 -0.21
CA LEU A 99 0.99 6.65 -0.76
C LEU A 99 -0.34 6.92 -1.43
N LYS A 100 -0.46 6.42 -2.67
CA LYS A 100 -1.68 6.56 -3.45
C LYS A 100 -2.17 5.19 -3.89
N ALA A 101 -3.48 5.04 -3.96
CA ALA A 101 -4.11 3.82 -4.43
C ALA A 101 -5.15 4.15 -5.50
N THR A 102 -5.12 3.41 -6.59
CA THR A 102 -6.10 3.53 -7.67
C THR A 102 -6.56 2.15 -8.09
N CYS A 103 -7.76 2.06 -8.64
CA CYS A 103 -8.20 0.84 -9.31
C CYS A 103 -7.57 0.79 -10.69
N ARG A 104 -6.72 -0.20 -10.96
CA ARG A 104 -6.11 -0.36 -12.27
C ARG A 104 -7.05 -1.11 -13.22
N ASP A 105 -7.66 -2.17 -12.74
CA ASP A 105 -8.43 -3.08 -13.58
C ASP A 105 -9.32 -3.97 -12.74
N LYS A 106 -10.36 -4.52 -13.36
CA LYS A 106 -11.14 -5.59 -12.77
C LYS A 106 -11.58 -6.56 -13.86
N THR A 107 -11.68 -7.83 -13.51
CA THR A 107 -12.11 -8.85 -14.45
C THR A 107 -12.85 -9.94 -13.69
N GLU A 108 -13.81 -10.55 -14.35
CA GLU A 108 -14.52 -11.70 -13.81
C GLU A 108 -13.97 -12.97 -14.46
N ARG A 109 -13.56 -13.93 -13.63
CA ARG A 109 -13.05 -15.21 -14.10
C ARG A 109 -13.58 -16.32 -13.24
N LYS A 110 -14.15 -17.34 -13.87
CA LYS A 110 -14.66 -18.53 -13.17
C LYS A 110 -15.60 -18.17 -12.02
N GLY A 111 -16.47 -17.18 -12.25
CA GLY A 111 -17.44 -16.75 -11.27
C GLY A 111 -16.88 -15.92 -10.13
N ARG A 112 -15.63 -15.47 -10.22
CA ARG A 112 -15.00 -14.66 -9.18
C ARG A 112 -14.59 -13.30 -9.71
N GLY A 113 -14.73 -12.29 -8.87
CA GLY A 113 -14.35 -10.91 -9.20
C GLY A 113 -12.90 -10.64 -8.82
N TRP A 114 -12.06 -10.42 -9.81
CA TRP A 114 -10.65 -10.06 -9.61
C TRP A 114 -10.49 -8.56 -9.77
N VAL A 115 -9.88 -7.92 -8.80
CA VAL A 115 -9.61 -6.48 -8.84
C VAL A 115 -8.12 -6.25 -8.65
N THR A 116 -7.54 -5.44 -9.52
CA THR A 116 -6.14 -5.04 -9.43
C THR A 116 -6.07 -3.59 -8.98
N PHE A 117 -5.35 -3.36 -7.89
CA PHE A 117 -5.12 -2.03 -7.36
C PHE A 117 -3.68 -1.62 -7.62
N ALA A 118 -3.50 -0.42 -8.14
CA ALA A 118 -2.17 0.16 -8.33
C ALA A 118 -1.83 1.03 -7.14
N LEU A 119 -0.65 0.81 -6.57
CA LEU A 119 -0.18 1.59 -5.43
C LEU A 119 1.18 2.19 -5.75
N THR A 120 1.38 3.42 -5.28
CA THR A 120 2.66 4.11 -5.41
C THR A 120 3.08 4.65 -4.07
N VAL A 121 4.38 4.62 -3.83
CA VAL A 121 5.04 5.23 -2.68
C VAL A 121 6.02 6.26 -3.23
N THR A 122 5.79 7.51 -2.91
CA THR A 122 6.60 8.62 -3.44
C THR A 122 7.15 9.48 -2.30
N ARG A 123 8.26 10.13 -2.57
CA ARG A 123 8.81 11.19 -1.72
C ARG A 123 9.02 12.39 -2.63
N GLY A 124 8.16 13.40 -2.48
CA GLY A 124 8.12 14.49 -3.46
C GLY A 124 7.79 13.98 -4.86
N ALA A 125 8.60 14.30 -5.83
CA ALA A 125 8.42 13.85 -7.22
C ALA A 125 9.06 12.48 -7.50
N GLU A 126 9.76 11.90 -6.52
CA GLU A 126 10.49 10.66 -6.70
C GLU A 126 9.60 9.46 -6.36
N THR A 127 9.48 8.50 -7.29
CA THR A 127 8.81 7.24 -7.02
C THR A 127 9.79 6.25 -6.41
N LEU A 128 9.50 5.83 -5.18
CA LEU A 128 10.35 4.89 -4.44
C LEU A 128 9.92 3.44 -4.66
N LEU A 129 8.63 3.23 -4.83
CA LEU A 129 8.04 1.92 -5.05
C LEU A 129 6.73 2.09 -5.80
N SER A 130 6.50 1.25 -6.77
CA SER A 130 5.19 1.09 -7.38
C SER A 130 4.86 -0.39 -7.44
N GLY A 131 3.58 -0.71 -7.35
CA GLY A 131 3.18 -2.10 -7.37
C GLY A 131 1.71 -2.28 -7.59
N ASP A 132 1.34 -3.51 -7.90
CA ASP A 132 -0.05 -3.90 -8.04
C ASP A 132 -0.38 -4.93 -6.97
N VAL A 133 -1.57 -4.81 -6.40
CA VAL A 133 -2.15 -5.83 -5.53
C VAL A 133 -3.36 -6.40 -6.25
N ARG A 134 -3.37 -7.71 -6.42
CA ARG A 134 -4.51 -8.40 -7.01
C ARG A 134 -5.29 -9.12 -5.94
N SER A 135 -6.58 -8.80 -5.87
CA SER A 135 -7.48 -9.38 -4.89
C SER A 135 -8.61 -10.11 -5.58
N ILE A 136 -9.06 -11.21 -4.99
CA ILE A 136 -10.35 -11.79 -5.32
C ILE A 136 -11.34 -11.18 -4.33
N TRP A 137 -12.28 -10.42 -4.85
CA TRP A 137 -13.20 -9.65 -4.02
C TRP A 137 -14.40 -10.50 -3.62
N ALA A 138 -14.79 -10.41 -2.35
CA ALA A 138 -15.77 -11.33 -1.78
C ALA A 138 -17.21 -11.04 -2.18
N LYS A 139 -17.54 -9.81 -2.58
CA LYS A 139 -18.91 -9.43 -2.97
C LYS A 139 -18.96 -8.63 -4.25
#